data_6d8ace846b779b19a3846a052bda6e7a
#
_entry.id   6d8ace846b779b19a3846a052bda6e7a
#
_cell.length_a   1.000
_cell.length_b   1.000
_cell.length_c   1.000
_cell.angle_alpha   90.00
_cell.angle_beta   90.00
_cell.angle_gamma   90.00
#
_symmetry.space_group_name_H-M   'P 1'
#
loop_
_entity.id
_entity.type
_entity.pdbx_description
1 polymer ?
#
loop_
_entity_poly.entity_id
_entity_poly.type
_entity_poly.pdbx_seq_one_letter_code
_entity_poly.pdbx_strand_id
1 'polypeptide(L)'
;ADGLLAEMVEDTPPFILDVRSYGELEEQGHIEGAYHVPLDELAQHIDMLPSFDTPIVAYCGSGWRATIAMTALHGMGWTDVRALKATFADWVAAENPVADGLPEPMVLDVAEVPESLSAPVDTAVIWAKDNGWGVKKADDLSVALIDNPDVILIDVRREEELLEKGVIAVEGQELITLPLESFIAKSSMWPADKDAEIVVYCGSGHRSTMAMEMLLTNGYTNVTSLKGGFGGWAEAGLPVAEFVAAE
;
A
#
# COMPACT_ATOMS: atom_id res chain seq x y z
N ALA A 1 15.01 9.05 4.12
CA ALA A 1 15.15 10.48 3.81
C ALA A 1 16.45 10.75 3.04
N ASP A 2 17.61 10.46 3.62
CA ASP A 2 18.93 10.82 3.06
C ASP A 2 19.19 10.28 1.65
N GLY A 3 18.75 9.07 1.36
CA GLY A 3 18.89 8.50 0.02
C GLY A 3 18.13 9.29 -1.05
N LEU A 4 16.89 9.70 -0.76
CA LEU A 4 16.11 10.52 -1.68
C LEU A 4 16.72 11.91 -1.86
N LEU A 5 17.19 12.54 -0.77
CA LEU A 5 17.83 13.86 -0.85
C LEU A 5 19.09 13.83 -1.77
N ALA A 6 19.86 12.73 -1.71
CA ALA A 6 21.01 12.56 -2.58
C ALA A 6 20.59 12.41 -4.06
N GLU A 7 19.53 11.66 -4.34
CA GLU A 7 19.00 11.47 -5.70
C GLU A 7 18.40 12.77 -6.29
N MET A 8 17.84 13.64 -5.47
CA MET A 8 17.26 14.92 -5.92
C MET A 8 18.28 15.88 -6.55
N VAL A 9 19.56 15.70 -6.29
CA VAL A 9 20.64 16.54 -6.83
C VAL A 9 21.45 15.87 -7.96
N GLU A 10 21.00 14.68 -8.39
CA GLU A 10 21.58 13.99 -9.54
C GLU A 10 21.17 14.65 -10.87
N ASP A 11 21.85 14.31 -11.96
CA ASP A 11 21.56 14.84 -13.30
C ASP A 11 20.14 14.47 -13.78
N THR A 12 19.60 13.35 -13.30
CA THR A 12 18.23 12.85 -13.58
C THR A 12 17.53 12.50 -12.28
N PRO A 13 16.99 13.48 -11.55
CA PRO A 13 16.29 13.22 -10.30
C PRO A 13 14.99 12.46 -10.54
N PRO A 14 14.53 11.64 -9.59
CA PRO A 14 13.24 11.00 -9.69
C PRO A 14 12.10 12.02 -9.62
N PHE A 15 10.97 11.70 -10.20
CA PHE A 15 9.72 12.41 -10.02
C PHE A 15 9.20 12.15 -8.59
N ILE A 16 9.11 13.19 -7.78
CA ILE A 16 8.67 13.07 -6.38
C ILE A 16 7.17 13.36 -6.33
N LEU A 17 6.38 12.37 -5.94
CA LEU A 17 4.92 12.43 -5.91
C LEU A 17 4.40 12.45 -4.48
N ASP A 18 3.81 13.57 -4.05
CA ASP A 18 3.05 13.67 -2.82
C ASP A 18 1.61 13.19 -3.03
N VAL A 19 1.21 12.16 -2.30
CA VAL A 19 -0.14 11.59 -2.38
C VAL A 19 -1.00 11.89 -1.14
N ARG A 20 -0.62 12.92 -0.36
CA ARG A 20 -1.39 13.39 0.78
C ARG A 20 -2.58 14.24 0.33
N SER A 21 -3.48 14.53 1.25
CA SER A 21 -4.61 15.42 0.98
C SER A 21 -4.15 16.90 0.83
N TYR A 22 -4.94 17.73 0.16
CA TYR A 22 -4.72 19.16 0.06
C TYR A 22 -4.52 19.83 1.43
N GLY A 23 -5.36 19.49 2.42
CA GLY A 23 -5.26 20.05 3.76
C GLY A 23 -3.95 19.72 4.48
N GLU A 24 -3.38 18.52 4.26
CA GLU A 24 -2.07 18.19 4.84
C GLU A 24 -0.94 19.04 4.26
N LEU A 25 -0.98 19.35 2.97
CA LEU A 25 0.02 20.23 2.35
C LEU A 25 -0.15 21.67 2.78
N GLU A 26 -1.39 22.17 2.87
CA GLU A 26 -1.67 23.54 3.34
C GLU A 26 -1.18 23.76 4.78
N GLU A 27 -1.32 22.75 5.64
CA GLU A 27 -0.93 22.84 7.06
C GLU A 27 0.57 22.58 7.28
N GLN A 28 1.18 21.68 6.52
CA GLN A 28 2.51 21.13 6.82
C GLN A 28 3.55 21.44 5.73
N GLY A 29 3.14 21.93 4.58
CA GLY A 29 3.99 22.05 3.40
C GLY A 29 4.25 20.69 2.73
N HIS A 30 5.22 20.66 1.81
CA HIS A 30 5.59 19.48 1.02
C HIS A 30 7.11 19.40 0.81
N ILE A 31 7.62 18.26 0.37
CA ILE A 31 9.04 18.12 -0.03
C ILE A 31 9.30 19.08 -1.19
N GLU A 32 10.32 19.92 -1.08
CA GLU A 32 10.65 20.90 -2.13
C GLU A 32 10.91 20.19 -3.47
N GLY A 33 10.24 20.66 -4.54
CA GLY A 33 10.31 20.03 -5.86
C GLY A 33 9.36 18.84 -6.07
N ALA A 34 8.51 18.52 -5.09
CA ALA A 34 7.49 17.49 -5.27
C ALA A 34 6.31 17.98 -6.12
N TYR A 35 5.70 17.07 -6.83
CA TYR A 35 4.40 17.22 -7.48
C TYR A 35 3.31 16.67 -6.56
N HIS A 36 2.11 17.15 -6.70
CA HIS A 36 1.00 16.73 -5.84
C HIS A 36 -0.17 16.19 -6.65
N VAL A 37 -0.55 14.95 -6.36
CA VAL A 37 -1.81 14.35 -6.78
C VAL A 37 -2.32 13.55 -5.58
N PRO A 38 -3.43 13.96 -4.95
CA PRO A 38 -4.01 13.19 -3.85
C PRO A 38 -4.29 11.75 -4.28
N LEU A 39 -4.04 10.80 -3.39
CA LEU A 39 -4.16 9.37 -3.73
C LEU A 39 -5.53 9.02 -4.33
N ASP A 40 -6.60 9.57 -3.77
CA ASP A 40 -7.98 9.34 -4.20
C ASP A 40 -8.36 10.02 -5.53
N GLU A 41 -7.47 10.83 -6.09
CA GLU A 41 -7.61 11.47 -7.39
C GLU A 41 -6.57 10.92 -8.41
N LEU A 42 -5.68 10.02 -7.99
CA LEU A 42 -4.52 9.58 -8.76
C LEU A 42 -4.87 9.01 -10.14
N ALA A 43 -5.90 8.16 -10.22
CA ALA A 43 -6.32 7.55 -11.48
C ALA A 43 -7.12 8.51 -12.38
N GLN A 44 -7.58 9.64 -11.82
CA GLN A 44 -8.32 10.69 -12.54
C GLN A 44 -7.39 11.76 -13.12
N HIS A 45 -6.17 11.90 -12.55
CA HIS A 45 -5.16 12.91 -12.94
C HIS A 45 -3.90 12.27 -13.55
N ILE A 46 -4.10 11.32 -14.47
CA ILE A 46 -3.02 10.67 -15.22
C ILE A 46 -2.22 11.68 -16.05
N ASP A 47 -2.85 12.73 -16.52
CA ASP A 47 -2.26 13.86 -17.26
C ASP A 47 -1.21 14.64 -16.45
N MET A 48 -1.22 14.52 -15.12
CA MET A 48 -0.21 15.12 -14.22
C MET A 48 0.98 14.19 -13.95
N LEU A 49 0.97 12.97 -14.47
CA LEU A 49 2.00 11.97 -14.22
C LEU A 49 3.02 11.90 -15.38
N PRO A 50 4.30 11.55 -15.09
CA PRO A 50 5.34 11.46 -16.10
C PRO A 50 5.19 10.20 -16.97
N SER A 51 6.08 10.02 -17.95
CA SER A 51 6.13 8.80 -18.78
C SER A 51 6.34 7.54 -17.95
N PHE A 52 5.89 6.39 -18.46
CA PHE A 52 5.85 5.10 -17.75
C PHE A 52 7.21 4.59 -17.26
N ASP A 53 8.30 5.03 -17.85
CA ASP A 53 9.68 4.66 -17.53
C ASP A 53 10.39 5.68 -16.63
N THR A 54 9.73 6.78 -16.27
CA THR A 54 10.29 7.77 -15.35
C THR A 54 10.34 7.20 -13.94
N PRO A 55 11.49 7.27 -13.24
CA PRO A 55 11.55 6.90 -11.83
C PRO A 55 10.65 7.77 -10.97
N ILE A 56 9.70 7.18 -10.25
CA ILE A 56 8.78 7.88 -9.35
C ILE A 56 9.05 7.47 -7.91
N VAL A 57 9.13 8.46 -7.02
CA VAL A 57 9.12 8.26 -5.57
C VAL A 57 7.85 8.84 -5.00
N ALA A 58 6.89 7.99 -4.66
CA ALA A 58 5.67 8.39 -3.98
C ALA A 58 5.90 8.49 -2.46
N TYR A 59 5.36 9.52 -1.82
CA TYR A 59 5.41 9.64 -0.37
C TYR A 59 4.08 10.13 0.23
N CYS A 60 3.92 9.89 1.54
CA CYS A 60 2.80 10.38 2.32
C CYS A 60 3.19 10.58 3.79
N GLY A 61 2.22 10.77 4.68
CA GLY A 61 2.48 10.97 6.11
C GLY A 61 3.02 9.74 6.86
N SER A 62 2.77 8.52 6.39
CA SER A 62 3.11 7.28 7.14
C SER A 62 3.65 6.13 6.28
N GLY A 63 3.80 6.31 4.97
CA GLY A 63 4.19 5.29 4.01
C GLY A 63 3.04 4.41 3.49
N TRP A 64 1.90 4.34 4.17
CA TRP A 64 0.78 3.49 3.81
C TRP A 64 0.14 3.88 2.48
N ARG A 65 -0.33 5.13 2.35
CA ARG A 65 -0.90 5.66 1.10
C ARG A 65 0.11 5.64 -0.04
N ALA A 66 1.39 5.91 0.23
CA ALA A 66 2.45 5.82 -0.77
C ALA A 66 2.63 4.38 -1.29
N THR A 67 2.42 3.36 -0.45
CA THR A 67 2.43 1.95 -0.88
C THR A 67 1.25 1.63 -1.79
N ILE A 68 0.06 2.15 -1.49
CA ILE A 68 -1.12 2.03 -2.36
C ILE A 68 -0.84 2.72 -3.70
N ALA A 69 -0.36 3.96 -3.69
CA ALA A 69 -0.03 4.71 -4.91
C ALA A 69 1.00 3.97 -5.79
N MET A 70 2.07 3.46 -5.19
CA MET A 70 3.07 2.66 -5.89
C MET A 70 2.43 1.44 -6.58
N THR A 71 1.56 0.72 -5.88
CA THR A 71 0.90 -0.49 -6.42
C THR A 71 -0.08 -0.12 -7.53
N ALA A 72 -0.86 0.94 -7.34
CA ALA A 72 -1.79 1.49 -8.32
C ALA A 72 -1.08 1.91 -9.61
N LEU A 73 0.02 2.66 -9.49
CA LEU A 73 0.83 3.09 -10.65
C LEU A 73 1.43 1.91 -11.41
N HIS A 74 1.96 0.90 -10.71
CA HIS A 74 2.40 -0.34 -11.37
C HIS A 74 1.26 -1.06 -12.08
N GLY A 75 0.07 -1.11 -11.49
CA GLY A 75 -1.14 -1.68 -12.11
C GLY A 75 -1.57 -0.93 -13.38
N MET A 76 -1.33 0.37 -13.44
CA MET A 76 -1.62 1.22 -14.60
C MET A 76 -0.48 1.26 -15.65
N GLY A 77 0.71 0.70 -15.36
CA GLY A 77 1.78 0.53 -16.34
C GLY A 77 3.11 1.22 -16.05
N TRP A 78 3.24 2.02 -14.99
CA TRP A 78 4.53 2.59 -14.60
C TRP A 78 5.50 1.51 -14.11
N THR A 79 6.73 1.53 -14.59
CA THR A 79 7.68 0.44 -14.39
C THR A 79 8.69 0.68 -13.26
N ASP A 80 8.96 1.94 -12.92
CA ASP A 80 9.93 2.32 -11.88
C ASP A 80 9.27 3.23 -10.83
N VAL A 81 8.44 2.63 -9.98
CA VAL A 81 7.77 3.34 -8.89
C VAL A 81 8.15 2.72 -7.56
N ARG A 82 8.47 3.56 -6.59
CA ARG A 82 8.74 3.14 -5.22
C ARG A 82 8.07 4.07 -4.21
N ALA A 83 7.69 3.52 -3.08
CA ALA A 83 7.23 4.29 -1.94
C ALA A 83 8.43 4.74 -1.08
N LEU A 84 8.46 6.00 -0.68
CA LEU A 84 9.45 6.49 0.27
C LEU A 84 9.26 5.78 1.60
N LYS A 85 10.32 5.15 2.09
CA LYS A 85 10.31 4.40 3.35
C LYS A 85 10.19 5.31 4.57
N ALA A 86 10.66 6.57 4.48
CA ALA A 86 10.52 7.58 5.52
C ALA A 86 9.12 8.25 5.44
N THR A 87 8.64 8.74 6.58
CA THR A 87 7.44 9.57 6.62
C THR A 87 7.79 11.03 6.26
N PHE A 88 6.78 11.86 5.94
CA PHE A 88 7.02 13.31 5.79
C PHE A 88 7.55 13.94 7.08
N ALA A 89 7.08 13.47 8.24
CA ALA A 89 7.59 13.93 9.53
C ALA A 89 9.09 13.59 9.72
N ASP A 90 9.53 12.40 9.27
CA ASP A 90 10.97 12.03 9.30
C ASP A 90 11.79 12.92 8.36
N TRP A 91 11.23 13.34 7.22
CA TRP A 91 11.85 14.27 6.29
C TRP A 91 12.10 15.64 6.94
N VAL A 92 11.06 16.17 7.59
CA VAL A 92 11.12 17.46 8.33
C VAL A 92 12.08 17.36 9.53
N ALA A 93 12.03 16.26 10.29
CA ALA A 93 12.90 16.06 11.45
C ALA A 93 14.39 15.94 11.07
N ALA A 94 14.69 15.54 9.84
CA ALA A 94 16.05 15.53 9.27
C ALA A 94 16.48 16.90 8.72
N GLU A 95 15.66 17.95 8.91
CA GLU A 95 15.92 19.32 8.40
C GLU A 95 16.10 19.37 6.86
N ASN A 96 15.48 18.44 6.14
CA ASN A 96 15.51 18.41 4.68
C ASN A 96 14.61 19.50 4.06
N PRO A 97 14.85 19.93 2.82
CA PRO A 97 14.12 21.03 2.19
C PRO A 97 12.60 20.77 2.10
N VAL A 98 11.84 21.77 2.56
CA VAL A 98 10.36 21.80 2.55
C VAL A 98 9.91 23.13 1.94
N ALA A 99 8.89 23.07 1.10
CA ALA A 99 8.19 24.23 0.59
C ALA A 99 6.81 24.34 1.26
N ASP A 100 6.35 25.58 1.48
CA ASP A 100 5.05 25.86 2.08
C ASP A 100 3.90 25.73 1.08
N GLY A 101 2.72 25.33 1.55
CA GLY A 101 1.49 25.30 0.77
C GLY A 101 1.47 24.20 -0.28
N LEU A 102 0.69 24.43 -1.34
CA LEU A 102 0.55 23.51 -2.47
C LEU A 102 1.59 23.79 -3.56
N PRO A 103 2.18 22.74 -4.17
CA PRO A 103 3.01 22.97 -5.36
C PRO A 103 2.14 23.46 -6.53
N GLU A 104 2.76 24.17 -7.47
CA GLU A 104 2.07 24.60 -8.68
C GLU A 104 1.64 23.37 -9.49
N PRO A 105 0.38 23.28 -9.91
CA PRO A 105 -0.11 22.16 -10.70
C PRO A 105 0.60 22.12 -12.06
N MET A 106 1.01 20.92 -12.48
CA MET A 106 1.63 20.70 -13.77
C MET A 106 0.87 19.63 -14.55
N VAL A 107 0.50 19.94 -15.77
CA VAL A 107 -0.05 18.95 -16.73
C VAL A 107 1.09 18.54 -17.65
N LEU A 108 1.41 17.26 -17.66
CA LEU A 108 2.48 16.69 -18.48
C LEU A 108 1.92 16.08 -19.77
N ASP A 109 0.74 15.45 -19.70
CA ASP A 109 0.00 14.84 -20.84
C ASP A 109 0.86 13.87 -21.67
N VAL A 110 1.67 13.06 -20.98
CA VAL A 110 2.65 12.15 -21.63
C VAL A 110 2.33 10.68 -21.47
N ALA A 111 1.43 10.32 -20.54
CA ALA A 111 1.01 8.94 -20.28
C ALA A 111 -0.45 8.73 -20.72
N GLU A 112 -0.66 7.71 -21.55
CA GLU A 112 -2.01 7.29 -21.95
C GLU A 112 -2.30 5.93 -21.31
N VAL A 113 -3.20 5.91 -20.30
CA VAL A 113 -3.64 4.68 -19.63
C VAL A 113 -5.02 4.28 -20.14
N PRO A 114 -5.20 3.06 -20.64
CA PRO A 114 -6.53 2.58 -21.01
C PRO A 114 -7.49 2.61 -19.82
N GLU A 115 -8.74 3.02 -20.03
CA GLU A 115 -9.79 3.05 -19.00
C GLU A 115 -9.98 1.67 -18.32
N SER A 116 -9.75 0.59 -19.06
CA SER A 116 -9.78 -0.78 -18.50
C SER A 116 -8.74 -1.06 -17.41
N LEU A 117 -7.71 -0.23 -17.29
CA LEU A 117 -6.70 -0.28 -16.22
C LEU A 117 -6.93 0.81 -15.17
N SER A 118 -7.27 2.03 -15.58
CA SER A 118 -7.44 3.15 -14.64
C SER A 118 -8.74 3.05 -13.83
N ALA A 119 -9.86 2.65 -14.42
CA ALA A 119 -11.13 2.58 -13.71
C ALA A 119 -11.17 1.55 -12.55
N PRO A 120 -10.62 0.33 -12.68
CA PRO A 120 -10.49 -0.58 -11.54
C PRO A 120 -9.60 -0.05 -10.43
N VAL A 121 -8.50 0.64 -10.77
CA VAL A 121 -7.61 1.28 -9.80
C VAL A 121 -8.32 2.42 -9.07
N ASP A 122 -9.03 3.29 -9.81
CA ASP A 122 -9.82 4.37 -9.23
C ASP A 122 -10.85 3.84 -8.23
N THR A 123 -11.59 2.80 -8.61
CA THR A 123 -12.56 2.12 -7.72
C THR A 123 -11.90 1.58 -6.46
N ALA A 124 -10.75 0.92 -6.58
CA ALA A 124 -10.00 0.35 -5.47
C ALA A 124 -9.50 1.42 -4.49
N VAL A 125 -8.92 2.49 -5.00
CA VAL A 125 -8.38 3.59 -4.20
C VAL A 125 -9.48 4.37 -3.50
N ILE A 126 -10.61 4.64 -4.16
CA ILE A 126 -11.78 5.28 -3.55
C ILE A 126 -12.33 4.39 -2.43
N TRP A 127 -12.48 3.08 -2.68
CA TRP A 127 -12.89 2.14 -1.64
C TRP A 127 -11.93 2.20 -0.43
N ALA A 128 -10.63 2.15 -0.67
CA ALA A 128 -9.63 2.23 0.39
C ALA A 128 -9.76 3.53 1.21
N LYS A 129 -9.96 4.68 0.56
CA LYS A 129 -10.20 5.97 1.22
C LYS A 129 -11.43 5.91 2.12
N ASP A 130 -12.56 5.46 1.60
CA ASP A 130 -13.84 5.41 2.30
C ASP A 130 -13.81 4.43 3.48
N ASN A 131 -12.90 3.44 3.45
CA ASN A 131 -12.69 2.45 4.51
C ASN A 131 -11.40 2.69 5.32
N GLY A 132 -11.00 3.97 5.53
CA GLY A 132 -9.86 4.32 6.36
C GLY A 132 -8.52 3.84 5.80
N TRP A 133 -8.39 3.84 4.48
CA TRP A 133 -7.25 3.35 3.72
C TRP A 133 -7.00 1.84 3.87
N GLY A 134 -8.06 1.09 4.16
CA GLY A 134 -8.00 -0.36 4.34
C GLY A 134 -7.18 -0.82 5.56
N VAL A 135 -7.03 0.04 6.56
CA VAL A 135 -6.23 -0.25 7.75
C VAL A 135 -7.04 -1.08 8.76
N LYS A 136 -6.63 -2.32 9.06
CA LYS A 136 -7.15 -3.15 10.15
C LYS A 136 -6.16 -3.12 11.31
N LYS A 137 -6.59 -2.75 12.52
CA LYS A 137 -5.74 -2.82 13.72
C LYS A 137 -5.74 -4.24 14.29
N ALA A 138 -4.68 -4.59 15.05
CA ALA A 138 -4.57 -5.92 15.65
C ALA A 138 -5.72 -6.24 16.62
N ASP A 139 -6.10 -5.27 17.48
CA ASP A 139 -7.22 -5.45 18.41
C ASP A 139 -8.55 -5.64 17.66
N ASP A 140 -8.80 -4.84 16.62
CA ASP A 140 -10.02 -4.93 15.80
C ASP A 140 -10.07 -6.27 15.05
N LEU A 141 -8.94 -6.77 14.56
CA LEU A 141 -8.86 -8.10 13.95
C LEU A 141 -9.09 -9.20 14.97
N SER A 142 -8.51 -9.11 16.17
CA SER A 142 -8.69 -10.13 17.20
C SER A 142 -10.16 -10.29 17.60
N VAL A 143 -10.91 -9.18 17.67
CA VAL A 143 -12.35 -9.21 17.92
C VAL A 143 -13.09 -9.80 16.71
N ALA A 144 -12.77 -9.36 15.50
CA ALA A 144 -13.41 -9.87 14.28
C ALA A 144 -13.27 -11.39 14.14
N LEU A 145 -12.08 -11.95 14.43
CA LEU A 145 -11.82 -13.40 14.35
C LEU A 145 -12.62 -14.22 15.39
N ILE A 146 -13.05 -13.60 16.50
CA ILE A 146 -13.93 -14.24 17.50
C ILE A 146 -15.39 -14.17 17.06
N ASP A 147 -15.81 -13.01 16.52
CA ASP A 147 -17.22 -12.73 16.22
C ASP A 147 -17.65 -13.29 14.86
N ASN A 148 -16.71 -13.41 13.90
CA ASN A 148 -16.97 -13.86 12.53
C ASN A 148 -16.00 -14.97 12.12
N PRO A 149 -16.43 -16.24 12.15
CA PRO A 149 -15.61 -17.39 11.73
C PRO A 149 -15.31 -17.42 10.22
N ASP A 150 -16.01 -16.63 9.42
CA ASP A 150 -15.87 -16.62 7.95
C ASP A 150 -14.82 -15.59 7.45
N VAL A 151 -14.14 -14.88 8.36
CA VAL A 151 -13.01 -14.01 7.98
C VAL A 151 -11.87 -14.84 7.38
N ILE A 152 -11.40 -14.47 6.20
CA ILE A 152 -10.29 -15.12 5.53
C ILE A 152 -8.99 -14.37 5.83
N LEU A 153 -8.00 -15.08 6.35
CA LEU A 153 -6.65 -14.54 6.54
C LEU A 153 -5.77 -14.90 5.35
N ILE A 154 -5.06 -13.91 4.80
CA ILE A 154 -4.04 -14.15 3.77
C ILE A 154 -2.67 -13.68 4.28
N ASP A 155 -1.75 -14.62 4.48
CA ASP A 155 -0.36 -14.32 4.82
C ASP A 155 0.50 -14.25 3.55
N VAL A 156 1.03 -13.05 3.27
CA VAL A 156 1.86 -12.82 2.09
C VAL A 156 3.36 -12.84 2.39
N ARG A 157 3.75 -13.40 3.53
CA ARG A 157 5.15 -13.64 3.89
C ARG A 157 5.69 -14.86 3.14
N ARG A 158 7.02 -14.94 3.07
CA ARG A 158 7.71 -16.13 2.55
C ARG A 158 7.62 -17.29 3.54
N GLU A 159 7.70 -18.50 3.04
CA GLU A 159 7.60 -19.71 3.84
C GLU A 159 8.65 -19.75 4.97
N GLU A 160 9.87 -19.27 4.71
CA GLU A 160 10.93 -19.18 5.71
C GLU A 160 10.53 -18.29 6.91
N GLU A 161 9.81 -17.19 6.65
CA GLU A 161 9.29 -16.30 7.70
C GLU A 161 8.20 -16.98 8.55
N LEU A 162 7.38 -17.83 7.91
CA LEU A 162 6.32 -18.60 8.58
C LEU A 162 6.91 -19.70 9.46
N LEU A 163 7.90 -20.44 8.95
CA LEU A 163 8.61 -21.48 9.70
C LEU A 163 9.38 -20.91 10.89
N GLU A 164 9.98 -19.73 10.75
CA GLU A 164 10.75 -19.07 11.81
C GLU A 164 9.86 -18.49 12.91
N LYS A 165 8.72 -17.85 12.53
CA LYS A 165 7.94 -16.99 13.44
C LYS A 165 6.53 -17.47 13.72
N GLY A 166 6.06 -18.49 13.00
CA GLY A 166 4.67 -18.95 13.07
C GLY A 166 3.73 -18.05 12.29
N VAL A 167 2.43 -18.28 12.47
CA VAL A 167 1.32 -17.63 11.77
C VAL A 167 0.28 -17.08 12.74
N ILE A 168 -0.51 -16.11 12.31
CA ILE A 168 -1.75 -15.76 12.99
C ILE A 168 -2.71 -16.91 12.74
N ALA A 169 -3.11 -17.59 13.80
CA ALA A 169 -4.04 -18.69 13.70
C ALA A 169 -5.06 -18.61 14.84
N VAL A 170 -6.30 -18.70 14.46
CA VAL A 170 -7.43 -18.84 15.36
C VAL A 170 -8.18 -20.10 14.93
N GLU A 171 -8.60 -20.93 15.88
CA GLU A 171 -9.27 -22.19 15.58
C GLU A 171 -10.54 -21.96 14.74
N GLY A 172 -10.62 -22.66 13.61
CA GLY A 172 -11.75 -22.58 12.69
C GLY A 172 -11.62 -21.51 11.60
N GLN A 173 -10.57 -20.68 11.62
CA GLN A 173 -10.34 -19.64 10.60
C GLN A 173 -9.61 -20.20 9.37
N GLU A 174 -10.01 -19.72 8.19
CA GLU A 174 -9.30 -20.02 6.95
C GLU A 174 -8.03 -19.17 6.87
N LEU A 175 -6.88 -19.81 6.70
CA LEU A 175 -5.60 -19.16 6.44
C LEU A 175 -5.06 -19.59 5.08
N ILE A 176 -4.88 -18.62 4.18
CA ILE A 176 -4.20 -18.81 2.90
C ILE A 176 -2.78 -18.28 3.04
N THR A 177 -1.78 -19.12 2.76
CA THR A 177 -0.37 -18.69 2.70
C THR A 177 0.03 -18.52 1.24
N LEU A 178 0.30 -17.27 0.84
CA LEU A 178 0.56 -16.92 -0.55
C LEU A 178 1.59 -15.78 -0.63
N PRO A 179 2.90 -16.09 -0.75
CA PRO A 179 3.94 -15.08 -0.80
C PRO A 179 3.69 -14.00 -1.86
N LEU A 180 3.96 -12.73 -1.51
CA LEU A 180 3.70 -11.58 -2.39
C LEU A 180 4.35 -11.74 -3.77
N GLU A 181 5.56 -12.32 -3.83
CA GLU A 181 6.31 -12.53 -5.08
C GLU A 181 5.58 -13.44 -6.10
N SER A 182 4.67 -14.27 -5.62
CA SER A 182 3.86 -15.16 -6.47
C SER A 182 2.37 -14.81 -6.46
N PHE A 183 1.97 -13.72 -5.80
CA PHE A 183 0.58 -13.39 -5.50
C PHE A 183 -0.30 -13.30 -6.75
N ILE A 184 0.14 -12.56 -7.76
CA ILE A 184 -0.57 -12.44 -9.04
C ILE A 184 -0.49 -13.73 -9.85
N ALA A 185 0.69 -14.34 -9.94
CA ALA A 185 0.87 -15.59 -10.71
C ALA A 185 0.03 -16.76 -10.19
N LYS A 186 -0.30 -16.76 -8.90
CA LYS A 186 -1.13 -17.74 -8.24
C LYS A 186 -2.52 -17.20 -7.88
N SER A 187 -3.07 -16.28 -8.68
CA SER A 187 -4.40 -15.70 -8.46
C SER A 187 -5.54 -16.71 -8.41
N SER A 188 -5.35 -17.92 -8.93
CA SER A 188 -6.29 -19.04 -8.76
C SER A 188 -6.44 -19.53 -7.30
N MET A 189 -5.52 -19.12 -6.41
CA MET A 189 -5.60 -19.41 -4.97
C MET A 189 -6.32 -18.31 -4.18
N TRP A 190 -6.69 -17.20 -4.83
CA TRP A 190 -7.45 -16.15 -4.17
C TRP A 190 -8.85 -16.65 -3.80
N PRO A 191 -9.46 -16.13 -2.73
CA PRO A 191 -10.81 -16.51 -2.36
C PRO A 191 -11.79 -16.39 -3.54
N ALA A 192 -12.65 -17.39 -3.70
CA ALA A 192 -13.61 -17.40 -4.82
C ALA A 192 -14.72 -16.35 -4.62
N ASP A 193 -15.11 -16.10 -3.37
CA ASP A 193 -16.06 -15.07 -3.00
C ASP A 193 -15.35 -13.73 -2.88
N LYS A 194 -15.68 -12.81 -3.78
CA LYS A 194 -15.08 -11.47 -3.81
C LYS A 194 -15.66 -10.52 -2.77
N ASP A 195 -16.77 -10.85 -2.16
CA ASP A 195 -17.41 -10.08 -1.09
C ASP A 195 -17.04 -10.58 0.31
N ALA A 196 -16.28 -11.69 0.41
CA ALA A 196 -15.79 -12.20 1.68
C ALA A 196 -14.94 -11.16 2.43
N GLU A 197 -15.04 -11.16 3.77
CA GLU A 197 -14.15 -10.34 4.60
C GLU A 197 -12.75 -10.95 4.59
N ILE A 198 -11.79 -10.23 3.98
CA ILE A 198 -10.41 -10.66 3.83
C ILE A 198 -9.50 -9.73 4.60
N VAL A 199 -8.63 -10.30 5.43
CA VAL A 199 -7.56 -9.55 6.08
C VAL A 199 -6.22 -10.10 5.60
N VAL A 200 -5.47 -9.26 4.87
CA VAL A 200 -4.14 -9.60 4.39
C VAL A 200 -3.12 -9.14 5.42
N TYR A 201 -2.11 -9.97 5.70
CA TYR A 201 -1.00 -9.56 6.57
C TYR A 201 0.36 -10.00 6.03
N CYS A 202 1.40 -9.29 6.47
CA CYS A 202 2.81 -9.63 6.24
C CYS A 202 3.61 -9.36 7.51
N GLY A 203 4.92 -9.18 7.43
CA GLY A 203 5.75 -8.90 8.61
C GLY A 203 5.44 -7.55 9.29
N SER A 204 5.19 -6.47 8.53
CA SER A 204 5.10 -5.09 9.03
C SER A 204 3.97 -4.24 8.42
N GLY A 205 3.17 -4.79 7.48
CA GLY A 205 2.03 -4.13 6.86
C GLY A 205 2.22 -3.67 5.41
N HIS A 206 3.42 -3.38 4.92
CA HIS A 206 3.61 -2.83 3.56
C HIS A 206 3.31 -3.85 2.44
N ARG A 207 3.86 -5.07 2.50
CA ARG A 207 3.59 -6.12 1.51
C ARG A 207 2.09 -6.49 1.46
N SER A 208 1.43 -6.53 2.61
CA SER A 208 -0.01 -6.80 2.69
C SER A 208 -0.86 -5.66 2.15
N THR A 209 -0.41 -4.41 2.25
CA THR A 209 -1.07 -3.26 1.62
C THR A 209 -1.01 -3.35 0.09
N MET A 210 0.12 -3.82 -0.47
CA MET A 210 0.21 -4.09 -1.91
C MET A 210 -0.76 -5.19 -2.34
N ALA A 211 -0.80 -6.31 -1.61
CA ALA A 211 -1.72 -7.40 -1.93
C ALA A 211 -3.19 -7.01 -1.77
N MET A 212 -3.53 -6.20 -0.75
CA MET A 212 -4.85 -5.61 -0.58
C MET A 212 -5.25 -4.80 -1.83
N GLU A 213 -4.39 -3.89 -2.28
CA GLU A 213 -4.65 -3.07 -3.46
C GLU A 213 -4.83 -3.93 -4.72
N MET A 214 -4.01 -4.98 -4.88
CA MET A 214 -4.16 -5.93 -5.99
C MET A 214 -5.51 -6.64 -5.96
N LEU A 215 -6.00 -7.08 -4.78
CA LEU A 215 -7.31 -7.70 -4.65
C LEU A 215 -8.43 -6.71 -4.98
N LEU A 216 -8.41 -5.52 -4.41
CA LEU A 216 -9.41 -4.47 -4.65
C LEU A 216 -9.50 -4.12 -6.14
N THR A 217 -8.36 -3.91 -6.81
CA THR A 217 -8.29 -3.65 -8.26
C THR A 217 -8.85 -4.82 -9.09
N ASN A 218 -8.81 -6.04 -8.55
CA ASN A 218 -9.42 -7.22 -9.18
C ASN A 218 -10.87 -7.47 -8.77
N GLY A 219 -11.52 -6.49 -8.14
CA GLY A 219 -12.96 -6.47 -7.86
C GLY A 219 -13.36 -7.15 -6.55
N TYR A 220 -12.44 -7.35 -5.62
CA TYR A 220 -12.80 -7.71 -4.24
C TYR A 220 -13.33 -6.47 -3.53
N THR A 221 -14.36 -6.62 -2.70
CA THR A 221 -15.11 -5.49 -2.13
C THR A 221 -14.93 -5.30 -0.63
N ASN A 222 -14.22 -6.23 0.05
CA ASN A 222 -14.06 -6.20 1.51
C ASN A 222 -12.68 -6.71 1.94
N VAL A 223 -11.62 -5.96 1.58
CA VAL A 223 -10.23 -6.36 1.85
C VAL A 223 -9.52 -5.31 2.68
N THR A 224 -8.93 -5.72 3.78
CA THR A 224 -8.10 -4.85 4.63
C THR A 224 -6.71 -5.42 4.84
N SER A 225 -5.76 -4.56 5.21
CA SER A 225 -4.39 -4.95 5.53
C SER A 225 -4.10 -4.69 7.01
N LEU A 226 -3.51 -5.67 7.68
CA LEU A 226 -3.18 -5.60 9.10
C LEU A 226 -2.05 -4.61 9.36
N LYS A 227 -2.36 -3.53 10.10
CA LYS A 227 -1.38 -2.53 10.53
C LYS A 227 -0.33 -3.15 11.44
N GLY A 228 0.94 -2.93 11.12
CA GLY A 228 2.04 -3.55 11.84
C GLY A 228 2.28 -5.02 11.48
N GLY A 229 1.38 -5.62 10.69
CA GLY A 229 1.48 -7.01 10.24
C GLY A 229 1.60 -8.01 11.39
N PHE A 230 2.24 -9.14 11.11
CA PHE A 230 2.52 -10.17 12.12
C PHE A 230 3.35 -9.65 13.31
N GLY A 231 4.30 -8.73 13.06
CA GLY A 231 5.09 -8.12 14.13
C GLY A 231 4.21 -7.40 15.15
N GLY A 232 3.32 -6.50 14.69
CA GLY A 232 2.41 -5.78 15.57
C GLY A 232 1.40 -6.68 16.27
N TRP A 233 0.94 -7.76 15.60
CA TRP A 233 0.09 -8.78 16.22
C TRP A 233 0.78 -9.50 17.38
N ALA A 234 2.02 -9.95 17.15
CA ALA A 234 2.80 -10.65 18.17
C ALA A 234 3.21 -9.73 19.35
N GLU A 235 3.58 -8.47 19.07
CA GLU A 235 3.89 -7.46 20.09
C GLU A 235 2.67 -7.13 20.96
N ALA A 236 1.46 -7.20 20.43
CA ALA A 236 0.22 -7.08 21.20
C ALA A 236 -0.09 -8.30 22.07
N GLY A 237 0.74 -9.36 22.02
CA GLY A 237 0.54 -10.59 22.78
C GLY A 237 -0.63 -11.45 22.30
N LEU A 238 -1.06 -11.27 21.06
CA LEU A 238 -2.18 -11.99 20.47
C LEU A 238 -1.77 -13.40 19.98
N PRO A 239 -2.71 -14.35 19.80
CA PRO A 239 -2.40 -15.75 19.54
C PRO A 239 -1.58 -15.98 18.25
N VAL A 240 -0.52 -16.74 18.37
CA VAL A 240 0.35 -17.19 17.29
C VAL A 240 0.43 -18.72 17.34
N ALA A 241 0.34 -19.37 16.19
CA ALA A 241 0.54 -20.81 16.05
C ALA A 241 1.83 -21.14 15.28
N GLU A 242 2.36 -22.31 15.52
CA GLU A 242 3.45 -22.88 14.72
C GLU A 242 2.93 -23.16 13.29
N PHE A 243 3.74 -22.79 12.30
CA PHE A 243 3.44 -23.14 10.91
C PHE A 243 4.05 -24.48 10.56
N VAL A 244 3.24 -25.35 9.99
CA VAL A 244 3.68 -26.66 9.47
C VAL A 244 3.50 -26.63 7.96
N ALA A 245 4.61 -26.71 7.22
CA ALA A 245 4.55 -26.81 5.77
C ALA A 245 3.78 -28.06 5.33
N ALA A 246 2.97 -27.95 4.28
CA ALA A 246 2.37 -29.14 3.66
C ALA A 246 3.46 -29.97 2.98
N GLU A 247 3.41 -31.31 3.15
CA GLU A 247 4.33 -32.26 2.53
C GLU A 247 4.14 -32.34 1.01
#